data_7b11d0ee5b4767c30bf9dcd83bf393e1
#
_entry.id   7b11d0ee5b4767c30bf9dcd83bf393e1
#
_cell.length_a   1.000
_cell.length_b   1.000
_cell.length_c   1.000
_cell.angle_alpha   90.00
_cell.angle_beta   90.00
_cell.angle_gamma   90.00
#
_symmetry.space_group_name_H-M   'P 1'
#
loop_
_entity.id
_entity.type
_entity.pdbx_description
1 polymer ?
#
loop_
_entity_poly.entity_id
_entity_poly.type
_entity_poly.pdbx_seq_one_letter_code
_entity_poly.pdbx_strand_id
1 'polypeptide(L)'
;MKIMFYALRPFDEQAYCEPYSKQYGIDYAYTAEVPTPDNLELAKGCDAVSTNPCLITPEYLEAWAAMGVKFLPCRSIGYDHIPQQKAKELGMRISHSWYPPAGVADYAIMLMLMCTRKMNQTMLRAAAQDYTL
;
A
#
# COMPACT_ATOMS: atom_id res chain seq x y z
N MET A 1 -2.00 -9.41 19.42
CA MET A 1 -1.76 -9.53 17.97
C MET A 1 -0.62 -8.61 17.60
N LYS A 2 0.30 -9.09 16.76
CA LYS A 2 1.43 -8.28 16.28
C LYS A 2 1.44 -8.25 14.75
N ILE A 3 1.68 -7.07 14.17
CA ILE A 3 1.71 -6.86 12.71
C ILE A 3 3.09 -6.40 12.28
N MET A 4 3.62 -6.97 11.20
CA MET A 4 4.79 -6.46 10.50
C MET A 4 4.33 -5.64 9.29
N PHE A 5 4.72 -4.39 9.22
CA PHE A 5 4.48 -3.51 8.06
C PHE A 5 5.72 -3.43 7.18
N TYR A 6 5.62 -3.90 5.94
CA TYR A 6 6.61 -3.65 4.90
C TYR A 6 6.19 -2.45 4.05
N ALA A 7 7.17 -1.75 3.49
CA ALA A 7 6.95 -0.54 2.70
C ALA A 7 6.07 0.50 3.42
N LEU A 8 6.23 0.62 4.73
CA LEU A 8 5.56 1.66 5.51
C LEU A 8 6.22 3.00 5.20
N ARG A 9 5.41 3.99 4.84
CA ARG A 9 5.89 5.34 4.55
C ARG A 9 5.87 6.16 5.85
N PRO A 10 7.05 6.55 6.38
CA PRO A 10 7.11 7.26 7.66
C PRO A 10 6.42 8.63 7.64
N PHE A 11 6.42 9.30 6.47
CA PHE A 11 5.92 10.67 6.34
C PHE A 11 4.39 10.80 6.33
N ASP A 12 3.65 9.73 6.00
CA ASP A 12 2.18 9.79 5.91
C ASP A 12 1.45 8.61 6.57
N GLU A 13 2.08 7.45 6.76
CA GLU A 13 1.42 6.27 7.32
C GLU A 13 1.77 6.04 8.80
N GLN A 14 3.03 6.28 9.20
CA GLN A 14 3.49 5.94 10.55
C GLN A 14 2.73 6.68 11.65
N ALA A 15 2.35 7.93 11.40
CA ALA A 15 1.63 8.75 12.38
C ALA A 15 0.29 8.13 12.81
N TYR A 16 -0.29 7.26 12.00
CA TYR A 16 -1.53 6.54 12.33
C TYR A 16 -1.30 5.23 13.08
N CYS A 17 -0.12 4.61 12.96
CA CYS A 17 0.17 3.33 13.59
C CYS A 17 0.11 3.42 15.11
N GLU A 18 0.72 4.43 15.70
CA GLU A 18 0.81 4.59 17.16
C GLU A 18 -0.54 4.77 17.85
N PRO A 19 -1.44 5.69 17.40
CA PRO A 19 -2.77 5.84 18.00
C PRO A 19 -3.60 4.56 17.89
N TYR A 20 -3.59 3.90 16.74
CA TYR A 20 -4.38 2.68 16.54
C TYR A 20 -3.79 1.48 17.29
N SER A 21 -2.46 1.38 17.37
CA SER A 21 -1.80 0.38 18.21
C SER A 21 -2.29 0.47 19.66
N LYS A 22 -2.30 1.67 20.24
CA LYS A 22 -2.79 1.90 21.60
C LYS A 22 -4.29 1.65 21.74
N GLN A 23 -5.08 2.12 20.78
CA GLN A 23 -6.54 2.00 20.82
C GLN A 23 -7.01 0.54 20.78
N TYR A 24 -6.35 -0.29 19.98
CA TYR A 24 -6.77 -1.68 19.74
C TYR A 24 -5.89 -2.73 20.43
N GLY A 25 -4.85 -2.32 21.15
CA GLY A 25 -3.92 -3.25 21.79
C GLY A 25 -3.17 -4.13 20.79
N ILE A 26 -2.78 -3.57 19.64
CA ILE A 26 -2.10 -4.27 18.55
C ILE A 26 -0.65 -3.79 18.51
N ASP A 27 0.30 -4.67 18.77
CA ASP A 27 1.72 -4.37 18.58
C ASP A 27 2.08 -4.32 17.10
N TYR A 28 3.05 -3.48 16.75
CA TYR A 28 3.55 -3.45 15.38
C TYR A 28 5.06 -3.28 15.30
N ALA A 29 5.61 -3.77 14.21
CA ALA A 29 6.96 -3.48 13.73
C ALA A 29 6.85 -2.99 12.28
N TYR A 30 7.83 -2.25 11.80
CA TYR A 30 7.80 -1.77 10.43
C TYR A 30 9.18 -1.63 9.80
N THR A 31 9.20 -1.64 8.47
CA THR A 31 10.31 -1.22 7.63
C THR A 31 9.79 -0.38 6.46
N ALA A 32 10.60 0.58 6.01
CA ALA A 32 10.30 1.34 4.78
C ALA A 32 10.58 0.52 3.51
N GLU A 33 11.28 -0.59 3.64
CA GLU A 33 11.64 -1.46 2.52
C GLU A 33 10.48 -2.38 2.15
N VAL A 34 10.39 -2.74 0.87
CA VAL A 34 9.52 -3.83 0.38
C VAL A 34 10.06 -5.18 0.87
N PRO A 35 9.23 -6.24 0.94
CA PRO A 35 9.71 -7.56 1.26
C PRO A 35 10.71 -8.05 0.21
N THR A 36 11.81 -8.60 0.71
CA THR A 36 12.89 -9.24 -0.06
C THR A 36 13.30 -10.52 0.65
N PRO A 37 13.98 -11.47 -0.01
CA PRO A 37 14.45 -12.68 0.65
C PRO A 37 15.26 -12.42 1.94
N ASP A 38 15.98 -11.30 1.97
CA ASP A 38 16.90 -10.96 3.08
C ASP A 38 16.17 -10.38 4.30
N ASN A 39 14.92 -9.91 4.15
CA ASN A 39 14.19 -9.26 5.23
C ASN A 39 12.87 -9.95 5.62
N LEU A 40 12.53 -11.11 5.04
CA LEU A 40 11.30 -11.84 5.38
C LEU A 40 11.22 -12.19 6.87
N GLU A 41 12.36 -12.46 7.50
CA GLU A 41 12.41 -12.82 8.92
C GLU A 41 11.97 -11.72 9.88
N LEU A 42 11.86 -10.46 9.42
CA LEU A 42 11.29 -9.37 10.23
C LEU A 42 9.83 -9.67 10.65
N ALA A 43 9.14 -10.54 9.92
CA ALA A 43 7.79 -10.99 10.26
C ALA A 43 7.73 -12.07 11.34
N LYS A 44 8.87 -12.55 11.85
CA LYS A 44 8.92 -13.60 12.86
C LYS A 44 8.20 -13.18 14.15
N GLY A 45 7.28 -14.04 14.59
CA GLY A 45 6.44 -13.77 15.76
C GLY A 45 5.32 -12.76 15.51
N CYS A 46 5.04 -12.43 14.25
CA CYS A 46 3.89 -11.63 13.88
C CYS A 46 2.70 -12.51 13.45
N ASP A 47 1.49 -12.07 13.76
CA ASP A 47 0.25 -12.73 13.31
C ASP A 47 -0.15 -12.28 11.91
N ALA A 48 0.28 -11.08 11.52
CA ALA A 48 -0.06 -10.46 10.24
C ALA A 48 1.15 -9.78 9.60
N VAL A 49 1.15 -9.76 8.26
CA VAL A 49 2.07 -8.97 7.44
C VAL A 49 1.26 -8.02 6.58
N SER A 50 1.53 -6.73 6.67
CA SER A 50 0.87 -5.70 5.86
C SER A 50 1.82 -5.14 4.81
N THR A 51 1.37 -5.07 3.56
CA THR A 51 2.17 -4.56 2.43
C THR A 51 1.43 -3.48 1.65
N ASN A 52 2.16 -2.61 0.99
CA ASN A 52 1.71 -1.84 -0.17
C ASN A 52 1.87 -2.71 -1.44
N PRO A 53 1.35 -2.29 -2.60
CA PRO A 53 1.60 -2.99 -3.86
C PRO A 53 3.09 -3.16 -4.12
N CYS A 54 3.53 -4.41 -4.11
CA CYS A 54 4.90 -4.82 -4.37
C CYS A 54 4.90 -6.29 -4.82
N LEU A 55 6.01 -6.76 -5.31
CA LEU A 55 6.12 -8.16 -5.69
C LEU A 55 6.01 -9.05 -4.44
N ILE A 56 5.01 -9.92 -4.43
CA ILE A 56 4.84 -11.00 -3.46
C ILE A 56 4.92 -12.31 -4.21
N THR A 57 5.89 -13.14 -3.89
CA THR A 57 6.03 -14.45 -4.53
C THR A 57 5.40 -15.55 -3.69
N PRO A 58 5.08 -16.72 -4.27
CA PRO A 58 4.60 -17.89 -3.51
C PRO A 58 5.54 -18.27 -2.36
N GLU A 59 6.85 -18.15 -2.58
CA GLU A 59 7.90 -18.49 -1.58
C GLU A 59 7.84 -17.54 -0.38
N TYR A 60 7.50 -16.25 -0.59
CA TYR A 60 7.32 -15.29 0.52
C TYR A 60 6.14 -15.69 1.38
N LEU A 61 5.02 -16.10 0.77
CA LEU A 61 3.85 -16.58 1.50
C LEU A 61 4.17 -17.84 2.31
N GLU A 62 4.92 -18.79 1.72
CA GLU A 62 5.38 -20.00 2.41
C GLU A 62 6.24 -19.67 3.63
N ALA A 63 7.22 -18.77 3.47
CA ALA A 63 8.09 -18.34 4.55
C ALA A 63 7.29 -17.68 5.68
N TRP A 64 6.38 -16.77 5.37
CA TRP A 64 5.53 -16.12 6.38
C TRP A 64 4.57 -17.09 7.05
N ALA A 65 3.96 -18.01 6.30
CA ALA A 65 3.10 -19.04 6.87
C ALA A 65 3.88 -19.96 7.84
N ALA A 66 5.11 -20.34 7.48
CA ALA A 66 5.98 -21.12 8.37
C ALA A 66 6.36 -20.38 9.66
N MET A 67 6.41 -19.03 9.62
CA MET A 67 6.63 -18.18 10.80
C MET A 67 5.36 -17.98 11.65
N GLY A 68 4.18 -18.48 11.18
CA GLY A 68 2.92 -18.36 11.89
C GLY A 68 2.03 -17.20 11.47
N VAL A 69 2.38 -16.46 10.40
CA VAL A 69 1.55 -15.39 9.85
C VAL A 69 0.27 -15.96 9.25
N LYS A 70 -0.87 -15.40 9.64
CA LYS A 70 -2.20 -15.84 9.21
C LYS A 70 -2.98 -14.81 8.40
N PHE A 71 -2.58 -13.55 8.47
CA PHE A 71 -3.30 -12.43 7.85
C PHE A 71 -2.36 -11.62 6.98
N LEU A 72 -2.85 -11.24 5.79
CA LEU A 72 -2.14 -10.40 4.83
C LEU A 72 -3.03 -9.21 4.40
N PRO A 73 -3.15 -8.17 5.24
CA PRO A 73 -3.83 -6.94 4.88
C PRO A 73 -2.99 -6.13 3.88
N CYS A 74 -3.54 -5.95 2.67
CA CYS A 74 -2.94 -5.12 1.62
C CYS A 74 -3.44 -3.68 1.72
N ARG A 75 -2.53 -2.70 1.78
CA ARG A 75 -2.85 -1.27 1.87
C ARG A 75 -3.11 -0.65 0.50
N SER A 76 -3.85 -1.37 -0.35
CA SER A 76 -4.28 -0.91 -1.67
C SER A 76 -5.64 -1.51 -2.02
N ILE A 77 -6.31 -0.95 -3.02
CA ILE A 77 -7.53 -1.55 -3.59
C ILE A 77 -7.18 -2.82 -4.37
N GLY A 78 -6.22 -2.71 -5.31
CA GLY A 78 -5.76 -3.85 -6.10
C GLY A 78 -4.92 -4.80 -5.24
N TYR A 79 -5.13 -6.10 -5.42
CA TYR A 79 -4.41 -7.16 -4.73
C TYR A 79 -3.98 -8.30 -5.68
N ASP A 80 -3.99 -8.03 -6.99
CA ASP A 80 -3.61 -9.01 -8.02
C ASP A 80 -2.13 -9.41 -7.96
N HIS A 81 -1.30 -8.58 -7.31
CA HIS A 81 0.12 -8.85 -7.07
C HIS A 81 0.36 -9.90 -5.97
N ILE A 82 -0.69 -10.35 -5.28
CA ILE A 82 -0.61 -11.39 -4.25
C ILE A 82 -1.03 -12.73 -4.87
N PRO A 83 -0.24 -13.80 -4.75
CA PRO A 83 -0.61 -15.14 -5.19
C PRO A 83 -1.78 -15.71 -4.37
N GLN A 84 -3.02 -15.34 -4.72
CA GLN A 84 -4.23 -15.60 -3.94
C GLN A 84 -4.48 -17.10 -3.73
N GLN A 85 -4.26 -17.90 -4.79
CA GLN A 85 -4.44 -19.35 -4.71
C GLN A 85 -3.47 -19.96 -3.70
N LYS A 86 -2.21 -19.52 -3.71
CA LYS A 86 -1.20 -19.98 -2.75
C LYS A 86 -1.52 -19.58 -1.31
N ALA A 87 -1.96 -18.32 -1.11
CA ALA A 87 -2.38 -17.86 0.21
C ALA A 87 -3.54 -18.72 0.76
N LYS A 88 -4.51 -19.07 -0.09
CA LYS A 88 -5.62 -19.95 0.27
C LYS A 88 -5.14 -21.36 0.67
N GLU A 89 -4.20 -21.95 -0.07
CA GLU A 89 -3.61 -23.26 0.24
C GLU A 89 -2.89 -23.26 1.59
N LEU A 90 -2.24 -22.14 1.94
CA LEU A 90 -1.56 -21.94 3.22
C LEU A 90 -2.50 -21.52 4.36
N GLY A 91 -3.81 -21.38 4.10
CA GLY A 91 -4.79 -20.94 5.09
C GLY A 91 -4.64 -19.48 5.52
N MET A 92 -3.93 -18.66 4.74
CA MET A 92 -3.77 -17.23 4.99
C MET A 92 -5.00 -16.46 4.51
N ARG A 93 -5.42 -15.46 5.30
CA ARG A 93 -6.51 -14.55 4.93
C ARG A 93 -5.94 -13.28 4.35
N ILE A 94 -6.37 -12.95 3.12
CA ILE A 94 -6.05 -11.68 2.47
C ILE A 94 -7.20 -10.71 2.71
N SER A 95 -6.88 -9.46 2.99
CA SER A 95 -7.81 -8.33 2.95
C SER A 95 -7.17 -7.16 2.20
N HIS A 96 -7.99 -6.25 1.71
CA HIS A 96 -7.53 -5.09 0.98
C HIS A 96 -8.32 -3.84 1.41
N SER A 97 -7.76 -2.67 1.10
CA SER A 97 -8.46 -1.40 1.31
C SER A 97 -9.58 -1.23 0.31
N TRP A 98 -10.66 -0.57 0.74
CA TRP A 98 -11.75 -0.21 -0.15
C TRP A 98 -12.03 1.28 -0.06
N TYR A 99 -12.20 1.93 -1.21
CA TYR A 99 -12.73 3.28 -1.34
C TYR A 99 -13.43 3.42 -2.70
N PRO A 100 -14.38 4.38 -2.84
CA PRO A 100 -15.06 4.59 -4.11
C PRO A 100 -14.06 4.94 -5.23
N PRO A 101 -14.11 4.27 -6.40
CA PRO A 101 -13.15 4.51 -7.47
C PRO A 101 -13.39 5.85 -8.22
N ALA A 102 -14.50 6.52 -7.97
CA ALA A 102 -14.89 7.76 -8.63
C ALA A 102 -13.80 8.84 -8.56
N GLY A 103 -13.19 9.04 -7.38
CA GLY A 103 -12.12 10.04 -7.23
C GLY A 103 -10.90 9.80 -8.12
N VAL A 104 -10.55 8.54 -8.37
CA VAL A 104 -9.47 8.19 -9.30
C VAL A 104 -9.88 8.46 -10.74
N ALA A 105 -11.13 8.13 -11.10
CA ALA A 105 -11.67 8.41 -12.43
C ALA A 105 -11.75 9.92 -12.71
N ASP A 106 -12.25 10.70 -11.75
CA ASP A 106 -12.33 12.16 -11.86
C ASP A 106 -10.94 12.79 -12.03
N TYR A 107 -9.95 12.31 -11.28
CA TYR A 107 -8.57 12.76 -11.41
C TYR A 107 -8.01 12.44 -12.79
N ALA A 108 -8.25 11.25 -13.33
CA ALA A 108 -7.82 10.88 -14.67
C ALA A 108 -8.46 11.78 -15.75
N ILE A 109 -9.77 12.04 -15.66
CA ILE A 109 -10.49 12.95 -16.56
C ILE A 109 -9.93 14.36 -16.45
N MET A 110 -9.70 14.85 -15.24
CA MET A 110 -9.09 16.16 -15.01
C MET A 110 -7.74 16.27 -15.73
N LEU A 111 -6.86 15.27 -15.57
CA LEU A 111 -5.56 15.26 -16.25
C LEU A 111 -5.70 15.27 -17.78
N MET A 112 -6.63 14.50 -18.34
CA MET A 112 -6.91 14.50 -19.78
C MET A 112 -7.33 15.91 -20.27
N LEU A 113 -8.23 16.56 -19.54
CA LEU A 113 -8.67 17.93 -19.86
C LEU A 113 -7.53 18.94 -19.72
N MET A 114 -6.72 18.83 -18.69
CA MET A 114 -5.54 19.69 -18.50
C MET A 114 -4.55 19.55 -19.67
N CYS A 115 -4.30 18.33 -20.15
CA CYS A 115 -3.44 18.09 -21.30
C CYS A 115 -4.03 18.68 -22.59
N THR A 116 -5.30 18.38 -22.90
CA THR A 116 -5.95 18.83 -24.13
C THR A 116 -6.09 20.36 -24.20
N ARG A 117 -6.30 20.99 -23.04
CA ARG A 117 -6.43 22.45 -22.92
C ARG A 117 -5.09 23.17 -22.66
N LYS A 118 -3.97 22.44 -22.66
CA LYS A 118 -2.62 22.98 -22.40
C LYS A 118 -2.57 23.83 -21.11
N MET A 119 -3.25 23.37 -20.06
CA MET A 119 -3.46 24.13 -18.82
C MET A 119 -2.14 24.58 -18.18
N ASN A 120 -1.09 23.75 -18.24
CA ASN A 120 0.22 24.12 -17.69
C ASN A 120 0.75 25.42 -18.33
N GLN A 121 0.72 25.52 -19.68
CA GLN A 121 1.15 26.72 -20.39
C GLN A 121 0.25 27.91 -20.06
N THR A 122 -1.05 27.69 -20.02
CA THR A 122 -2.02 28.73 -19.67
C THR A 122 -1.76 29.30 -18.27
N MET A 123 -1.52 28.45 -17.29
CA MET A 123 -1.24 28.87 -15.92
C MET A 123 0.09 29.63 -15.79
N LEU A 124 1.15 29.16 -16.47
CA LEU A 124 2.45 29.86 -16.48
C LEU A 124 2.34 31.26 -17.13
N ARG A 125 1.63 31.34 -18.25
CA ARG A 125 1.38 32.63 -18.93
C ARG A 125 0.53 33.56 -18.08
N ALA A 126 -0.53 33.07 -17.47
CA ALA A 126 -1.36 33.87 -16.58
C ALA A 126 -0.57 34.40 -15.37
N ALA A 127 0.31 33.60 -14.78
CA ALA A 127 1.20 34.02 -13.71
C ALA A 127 2.19 35.11 -14.14
N ALA A 128 2.62 35.05 -15.40
CA ALA A 128 3.46 36.09 -16.03
C ALA A 128 2.66 37.29 -16.56
N GLN A 129 1.33 37.33 -16.36
CA GLN A 129 0.42 38.35 -16.91
C GLN A 129 0.47 38.47 -18.46
N ASP A 130 0.82 37.37 -19.13
CA ASP A 130 0.81 37.23 -20.57
C ASP A 130 -0.55 36.69 -21.04
N TYR A 131 -1.41 37.56 -21.54
CA TYR A 131 -2.74 37.25 -22.05
C TYR A 131 -2.82 37.24 -23.59
N THR A 132 -1.68 37.13 -24.27
CA THR A 132 -1.66 37.03 -25.76
C THR A 132 -2.26 35.66 -26.17
N LEU A 133 -2.99 35.64 -27.31
CA LEU A 133 -3.61 34.43 -27.88
C LEU A 133 -2.60 33.62 -28.71
#